data_46e02dc2760c75b3544daab5253a1438
#
_entry.id   46e02dc2760c75b3544daab5253a1438
#
_cell.length_a   1.000
_cell.length_b   1.000
_cell.length_c   1.000
_cell.angle_alpha   90.00
_cell.angle_beta   90.00
_cell.angle_gamma   90.00
#
_symmetry.space_group_name_H-M   'P 1'
#
loop_
_entity.id
_entity.type
_entity.pdbx_description
1 polymer ?
#
loop_
_entity_poly.entity_id
_entity_poly.type
_entity_poly.pdbx_seq_one_letter_code
_entity_poly.pdbx_strand_id
1 'polypeptide(L)'
;MQTVLLALFVDQSEDSSIRMSDIAAYTGCRTTKILRLSSEIDVLVDKYYLRASHSYNRLTYRVPVDVLKALKKNQPYVHVVEPITGLQSFFDRFNELMEYMNNDELTHEALLEETEEYLGDIRDSHFARALKRFGLVNENRLLFIYMAHLFVENNDDRINFSDIDNLYDNDKIPNWCKNELRSRTSELFCCKLIENVNEDGMARSDCFRLTEYAKTDLLSELNLTVNAKSDCDLIKWDSFPEKKLVYNVSEKKQVMELSSILSADVSVKCSPVCGM
;
A
#
# COMPACT_ATOMS: atom_id res chain seq x y z
N MET A 1 33.04 -20.93 -7.58
CA MET A 1 31.78 -21.41 -8.16
C MET A 1 30.73 -20.31 -8.23
N GLN A 2 30.45 -19.60 -7.13
CA GLN A 2 29.46 -18.50 -7.03
C GLN A 2 29.62 -17.44 -8.13
N THR A 3 30.84 -16.94 -8.39
CA THR A 3 31.11 -15.96 -9.46
C THR A 3 30.68 -16.42 -10.84
N VAL A 4 30.89 -17.69 -11.14
CA VAL A 4 30.49 -18.27 -12.44
C VAL A 4 28.97 -18.40 -12.52
N LEU A 5 28.33 -18.82 -11.44
CA LEU A 5 26.87 -18.90 -11.35
C LEU A 5 26.23 -17.51 -11.48
N LEU A 6 26.73 -16.53 -10.75
CA LEU A 6 26.25 -15.17 -10.86
C LEU A 6 26.39 -14.62 -12.30
N ALA A 7 27.53 -14.89 -12.95
CA ALA A 7 27.74 -14.49 -14.34
C ALA A 7 26.71 -15.13 -15.29
N LEU A 8 26.35 -16.41 -15.06
CA LEU A 8 25.32 -17.10 -15.84
C LEU A 8 23.94 -16.47 -15.64
N PHE A 9 23.60 -16.09 -14.40
CA PHE A 9 22.34 -15.40 -14.13
C PHE A 9 22.33 -13.99 -14.73
N VAL A 10 23.43 -13.25 -14.65
CA VAL A 10 23.54 -11.91 -15.27
C VAL A 10 23.40 -11.99 -16.79
N ASP A 11 23.97 -13.00 -17.42
CA ASP A 11 23.91 -13.19 -18.87
C ASP A 11 22.50 -13.56 -19.35
N GLN A 12 21.70 -14.15 -18.50
CA GLN A 12 20.28 -14.48 -18.74
C GLN A 12 19.30 -13.44 -18.19
N SER A 13 19.80 -12.33 -17.64
CA SER A 13 18.99 -11.33 -16.93
C SER A 13 18.16 -10.42 -17.84
N GLU A 14 18.26 -10.55 -19.17
CA GLU A 14 17.38 -9.86 -20.12
C GLU A 14 15.93 -10.37 -19.99
N ASP A 15 15.75 -11.64 -19.60
CA ASP A 15 14.45 -12.21 -19.27
C ASP A 15 14.14 -12.01 -17.79
N SER A 16 12.99 -11.47 -17.51
CA SER A 16 12.58 -11.04 -16.17
C SER A 16 12.59 -12.14 -15.11
N SER A 17 12.52 -13.42 -15.44
CA SER A 17 12.58 -14.55 -14.49
C SER A 17 13.34 -15.73 -15.05
N ILE A 18 14.39 -16.15 -14.35
CA ILE A 18 15.32 -17.21 -14.77
C ILE A 18 15.02 -18.47 -13.97
N ARG A 19 14.84 -19.59 -14.67
CA ARG A 19 14.65 -20.92 -14.05
C ARG A 19 15.96 -21.71 -14.11
N MET A 20 16.05 -22.70 -13.23
CA MET A 20 17.14 -23.67 -13.30
C MET A 20 17.21 -24.40 -14.66
N SER A 21 16.05 -24.60 -15.32
CA SER A 21 15.99 -25.17 -16.68
C SER A 21 16.62 -24.26 -17.72
N ASP A 22 16.51 -22.95 -17.58
CA ASP A 22 17.01 -21.97 -18.53
C ASP A 22 18.55 -21.95 -18.46
N ILE A 23 19.10 -21.91 -17.24
CA ILE A 23 20.53 -22.06 -17.01
C ILE A 23 21.05 -23.41 -17.54
N ALA A 24 20.28 -24.48 -17.36
CA ALA A 24 20.65 -25.79 -17.88
C ALA A 24 20.67 -25.81 -19.42
N ALA A 25 19.67 -25.24 -20.06
CA ALA A 25 19.59 -25.11 -21.52
C ALA A 25 20.74 -24.27 -22.05
N TYR A 26 20.99 -23.11 -21.44
CA TYR A 26 22.07 -22.20 -21.83
C TYR A 26 23.47 -22.85 -21.74
N THR A 27 23.72 -23.59 -20.67
CA THR A 27 25.00 -24.28 -20.45
C THR A 27 25.13 -25.63 -21.20
N GLY A 28 24.07 -26.08 -21.87
CA GLY A 28 24.02 -27.41 -22.49
C GLY A 28 24.06 -28.57 -21.48
N CYS A 29 23.77 -28.29 -20.20
CA CYS A 29 23.79 -29.25 -19.13
C CYS A 29 22.38 -29.84 -18.85
N ARG A 30 22.33 -30.98 -18.17
CA ARG A 30 21.05 -31.48 -17.62
C ARG A 30 20.68 -30.66 -16.38
N THR A 31 19.39 -30.33 -16.23
CA THR A 31 18.86 -29.60 -15.06
C THR A 31 19.29 -30.23 -13.73
N THR A 32 19.40 -31.58 -13.67
CA THR A 32 19.88 -32.28 -12.47
C THR A 32 21.32 -31.92 -12.08
N LYS A 33 22.15 -31.49 -13.02
CA LYS A 33 23.51 -31.00 -12.69
C LYS A 33 23.45 -29.59 -12.07
N ILE A 34 22.56 -28.73 -12.58
CA ILE A 34 22.35 -27.38 -12.02
C ILE A 34 21.75 -27.47 -10.62
N LEU A 35 20.79 -28.38 -10.40
CA LEU A 35 20.19 -28.61 -9.06
C LEU A 35 21.23 -29.03 -8.00
N ARG A 36 22.36 -29.65 -8.40
CA ARG A 36 23.46 -29.95 -7.44
C ARG A 36 24.19 -28.69 -6.95
N LEU A 37 23.96 -27.56 -7.62
CA LEU A 37 24.55 -26.29 -7.25
C LEU A 37 23.56 -25.42 -6.44
N SER A 38 22.43 -25.98 -6.02
CA SER A 38 21.40 -25.23 -5.26
C SER A 38 21.99 -24.55 -4.03
N SER A 39 22.83 -25.24 -3.26
CA SER A 39 23.50 -24.65 -2.09
C SER A 39 24.37 -23.42 -2.41
N GLU A 40 24.98 -23.40 -3.59
CA GLU A 40 25.77 -22.23 -4.03
C GLU A 40 24.86 -21.09 -4.50
N ILE A 41 23.70 -21.43 -5.05
CA ILE A 41 22.67 -20.45 -5.43
C ILE A 41 22.03 -19.87 -4.18
N ASP A 42 21.71 -20.71 -3.17
CA ASP A 42 21.18 -20.25 -1.89
C ASP A 42 22.12 -19.22 -1.24
N VAL A 43 23.45 -19.44 -1.29
CA VAL A 43 24.43 -18.45 -0.82
C VAL A 43 24.38 -17.13 -1.62
N LEU A 44 24.07 -17.17 -2.91
CA LEU A 44 23.90 -15.93 -3.70
C LEU A 44 22.61 -15.23 -3.33
N VAL A 45 21.56 -15.97 -3.00
CA VAL A 45 20.30 -15.40 -2.49
C VAL A 45 20.52 -14.79 -1.10
N ASP A 46 21.15 -15.50 -0.18
CA ASP A 46 21.46 -15.01 1.17
C ASP A 46 22.32 -13.73 1.17
N LYS A 47 23.15 -13.58 0.15
CA LYS A 47 23.98 -12.37 -0.06
C LYS A 47 23.31 -11.30 -0.91
N TYR A 48 22.04 -11.47 -1.24
CA TYR A 48 21.26 -10.56 -2.08
C TYR A 48 21.83 -10.30 -3.50
N TYR A 49 22.66 -11.20 -4.00
CA TYR A 49 23.07 -11.18 -5.41
C TYR A 49 22.01 -11.73 -6.36
N LEU A 50 21.11 -12.54 -5.83
CA LEU A 50 19.93 -13.07 -6.50
C LEU A 50 18.72 -12.91 -5.61
N ARG A 51 17.56 -12.69 -6.20
CA ARG A 51 16.26 -12.86 -5.54
C ARG A 51 15.64 -14.16 -6.04
N ALA A 52 15.16 -14.96 -5.11
CA ALA A 52 14.39 -16.18 -5.39
C ALA A 52 12.92 -15.87 -5.22
N SER A 53 12.10 -16.28 -6.16
CA SER A 53 10.66 -16.09 -6.12
C SER A 53 9.95 -17.41 -6.40
N HIS A 54 8.91 -17.69 -5.64
CA HIS A 54 8.07 -18.87 -5.79
C HIS A 54 6.70 -18.44 -6.32
N SER A 55 6.41 -18.77 -7.56
CA SER A 55 5.08 -18.57 -8.15
C SER A 55 4.53 -19.88 -8.68
N TYR A 56 3.30 -20.26 -8.26
CA TYR A 56 2.61 -21.47 -8.72
C TYR A 56 3.48 -22.74 -8.72
N ASN A 57 4.18 -23.02 -7.63
CA ASN A 57 5.14 -24.14 -7.51
C ASN A 57 6.35 -24.08 -8.47
N ARG A 58 6.68 -22.90 -8.97
CA ARG A 58 7.87 -22.69 -9.79
C ARG A 58 8.83 -21.77 -9.06
N LEU A 59 10.05 -22.23 -8.86
CA LEU A 59 11.14 -21.44 -8.33
C LEU A 59 11.83 -20.71 -9.50
N THR A 60 11.85 -19.41 -9.43
CA THR A 60 12.54 -18.52 -10.39
C THR A 60 13.54 -17.65 -9.65
N TYR A 61 14.53 -17.14 -10.38
CA TYR A 61 15.56 -16.28 -9.83
C TYR A 61 15.69 -15.04 -10.68
N ARG A 62 16.08 -13.93 -10.05
CA ARG A 62 16.38 -12.66 -10.72
C ARG A 62 17.64 -12.05 -10.16
N VAL A 63 18.33 -11.29 -11.00
CA VAL A 63 19.45 -10.46 -10.56
C VAL A 63 18.91 -9.07 -10.26
N PRO A 64 18.97 -8.59 -9.00
CA PRO A 64 18.50 -7.25 -8.64
C PRO A 64 19.16 -6.16 -9.49
N VAL A 65 18.40 -5.13 -9.81
CA VAL A 65 18.89 -4.00 -10.64
C VAL A 65 20.11 -3.33 -10.01
N ASP A 66 20.18 -3.27 -8.69
CA ASP A 66 21.32 -2.66 -7.99
C ASP A 66 22.60 -3.49 -8.12
N VAL A 67 22.48 -4.82 -8.16
CA VAL A 67 23.60 -5.71 -8.48
C VAL A 67 24.10 -5.45 -9.91
N LEU A 68 23.17 -5.33 -10.88
CA LEU A 68 23.51 -5.00 -12.26
C LEU A 68 24.16 -3.63 -12.38
N LYS A 69 23.66 -2.63 -11.65
CA LYS A 69 24.25 -1.28 -11.61
C LYS A 69 25.67 -1.30 -11.03
N ALA A 70 25.90 -2.06 -9.95
CA ALA A 70 27.22 -2.22 -9.35
C ALA A 70 28.21 -2.89 -10.32
N LEU A 71 27.77 -3.95 -10.99
CA LEU A 71 28.57 -4.64 -12.00
C LEU A 71 28.91 -3.74 -13.19
N LYS A 72 27.94 -2.98 -13.71
CA LYS A 72 28.16 -2.00 -14.80
C LYS A 72 29.19 -0.93 -14.42
N LYS A 73 29.21 -0.51 -13.16
CA LYS A 73 30.16 0.48 -12.62
C LYS A 73 31.48 -0.15 -12.18
N ASN A 74 31.63 -1.46 -12.31
CA ASN A 74 32.77 -2.23 -11.80
C ASN A 74 33.05 -1.93 -10.31
N GLN A 75 32.00 -1.84 -9.51
CA GLN A 75 32.04 -1.59 -8.08
C GLN A 75 31.61 -2.84 -7.31
N PRO A 76 32.18 -3.08 -6.12
CA PRO A 76 31.68 -4.17 -5.28
C PRO A 76 30.24 -3.86 -4.87
N TYR A 77 29.37 -4.83 -5.01
CA TYR A 77 28.01 -4.75 -4.47
C TYR A 77 28.06 -5.04 -2.97
N VAL A 78 27.49 -4.15 -2.22
CA VAL A 78 27.27 -4.33 -0.77
C VAL A 78 25.79 -4.08 -0.55
N HIS A 79 25.08 -5.11 -0.13
CA HIS A 79 23.70 -4.94 0.29
C HIS A 79 23.71 -4.23 1.64
N VAL A 80 23.31 -2.97 1.66
CA VAL A 80 23.18 -2.20 2.89
C VAL A 80 21.71 -2.30 3.32
N VAL A 81 21.44 -3.13 4.30
CA VAL A 81 20.15 -3.15 4.96
C VAL A 81 20.19 -2.08 6.05
N GLU A 82 19.55 -0.96 5.81
CA GLU A 82 19.30 0.00 6.88
C GLU A 82 18.29 -0.60 7.85
N PRO A 83 18.55 -0.61 9.16
CA PRO A 83 17.64 -1.19 10.12
C PRO A 83 16.31 -0.43 10.13
N ILE A 84 15.20 -1.15 10.16
CA ILE A 84 13.87 -0.57 10.32
C ILE A 84 13.73 -0.15 11.78
N THR A 85 13.77 1.15 12.02
CA THR A 85 13.80 1.72 13.40
C THR A 85 12.44 2.28 13.83
N GLY A 86 11.48 2.36 12.93
CA GLY A 86 10.16 2.92 13.21
C GLY A 86 9.22 2.86 12.02
N LEU A 87 8.03 3.42 12.18
CA LEU A 87 6.98 3.32 11.19
C LEU A 87 7.33 4.00 9.85
N GLN A 88 8.08 5.12 9.87
CA GLN A 88 8.52 5.77 8.64
C GLN A 88 9.46 4.86 7.85
N SER A 89 10.52 4.35 8.47
CA SER A 89 11.46 3.45 7.79
C SER A 89 10.80 2.14 7.34
N PHE A 90 9.73 1.69 8.00
CA PHE A 90 8.92 0.58 7.54
C PHE A 90 8.24 0.92 6.20
N PHE A 91 7.57 2.08 6.08
CA PHE A 91 6.93 2.47 4.82
C PHE A 91 7.94 2.76 3.72
N ASP A 92 9.10 3.35 4.04
CA ASP A 92 10.19 3.55 3.07
C ASP A 92 10.64 2.20 2.49
N ARG A 93 10.80 1.16 3.34
CA ARG A 93 11.13 -0.19 2.89
C ARG A 93 10.00 -0.88 2.14
N PHE A 94 8.76 -0.69 2.58
CA PHE A 94 7.61 -1.20 1.87
C PHE A 94 7.49 -0.57 0.46
N ASN A 95 7.83 0.71 0.31
CA ASN A 95 7.91 1.36 -0.99
C ASN A 95 8.94 0.69 -1.91
N GLU A 96 10.12 0.34 -1.39
CA GLU A 96 11.12 -0.42 -2.16
C GLU A 96 10.56 -1.77 -2.63
N LEU A 97 9.81 -2.49 -1.78
CA LEU A 97 9.16 -3.74 -2.18
C LEU A 97 8.13 -3.51 -3.29
N MET A 98 7.35 -2.43 -3.20
CA MET A 98 6.38 -2.07 -4.24
C MET A 98 7.08 -1.71 -5.57
N GLU A 99 8.22 -1.05 -5.53
CA GLU A 99 9.04 -0.82 -6.73
C GLU A 99 9.52 -2.13 -7.35
N TYR A 100 9.93 -3.10 -6.54
CA TYR A 100 10.30 -4.43 -7.03
C TYR A 100 9.10 -5.19 -7.62
N MET A 101 7.92 -5.07 -7.02
CA MET A 101 6.68 -5.63 -7.59
C MET A 101 6.37 -5.01 -8.95
N ASN A 102 6.41 -3.68 -9.06
CA ASN A 102 6.13 -2.95 -10.30
C ASN A 102 7.12 -3.27 -11.42
N ASN A 103 8.34 -3.67 -11.06
CA ASN A 103 9.37 -4.10 -12.00
C ASN A 103 9.33 -5.62 -12.28
N ASP A 104 8.28 -6.30 -11.80
CA ASP A 104 8.19 -7.76 -11.81
C ASP A 104 9.39 -8.49 -11.14
N GLU A 105 10.07 -7.88 -10.21
CA GLU A 105 11.23 -8.44 -9.50
C GLU A 105 10.84 -9.15 -8.19
N LEU A 106 9.61 -9.02 -7.76
CA LEU A 106 9.07 -9.62 -6.53
C LEU A 106 7.70 -10.23 -6.83
N THR A 107 7.41 -11.40 -6.27
CA THR A 107 6.08 -12.00 -6.35
C THR A 107 5.23 -11.57 -5.17
N HIS A 108 3.92 -11.74 -5.28
CA HIS A 108 2.98 -11.46 -4.20
C HIS A 108 3.31 -12.23 -2.92
N GLU A 109 3.65 -13.51 -3.03
CA GLU A 109 4.02 -14.34 -1.89
C GLU A 109 5.27 -13.81 -1.17
N ALA A 110 6.29 -13.42 -1.96
CA ALA A 110 7.52 -12.86 -1.39
C ALA A 110 7.28 -11.46 -0.78
N LEU A 111 6.41 -10.63 -1.39
CA LEU A 111 5.99 -9.36 -0.81
C LEU A 111 5.34 -9.58 0.57
N LEU A 112 4.48 -10.58 0.68
CA LEU A 112 3.79 -10.91 1.92
C LEU A 112 4.78 -11.37 2.99
N GLU A 113 5.72 -12.27 2.65
CA GLU A 113 6.75 -12.78 3.56
C GLU A 113 7.67 -11.65 4.06
N GLU A 114 8.22 -10.82 3.14
CA GLU A 114 9.10 -9.71 3.50
C GLU A 114 8.36 -8.64 4.32
N THR A 115 7.10 -8.37 4.02
CA THR A 115 6.27 -7.43 4.80
C THR A 115 6.06 -7.92 6.23
N GLU A 116 5.83 -9.21 6.44
CA GLU A 116 5.70 -9.80 7.78
C GLU A 116 7.02 -9.74 8.56
N GLU A 117 8.16 -9.94 7.91
CA GLU A 117 9.48 -9.77 8.52
C GLU A 117 9.67 -8.32 8.99
N TYR A 118 9.38 -7.34 8.13
CA TYR A 118 9.51 -5.90 8.47
C TYR A 118 8.56 -5.48 9.59
N LEU A 119 7.35 -6.04 9.65
CA LEU A 119 6.45 -5.84 10.79
C LEU A 119 7.04 -6.41 12.09
N GLY A 120 7.77 -7.51 11.99
CA GLY A 120 8.49 -8.11 13.11
C GLY A 120 9.56 -7.16 13.69
N ASP A 121 10.25 -6.40 12.85
CA ASP A 121 11.25 -5.42 13.27
C ASP A 121 10.65 -4.25 14.05
N ILE A 122 9.46 -3.81 13.65
CA ILE A 122 8.73 -2.72 14.33
C ILE A 122 7.64 -3.22 15.30
N ARG A 123 7.75 -4.45 15.80
CA ARG A 123 6.73 -5.10 16.67
C ARG A 123 6.29 -4.26 17.87
N ASP A 124 7.16 -3.37 18.35
CA ASP A 124 6.91 -2.50 19.51
C ASP A 124 6.23 -1.18 19.12
N SER A 125 6.04 -0.88 17.83
CA SER A 125 5.29 0.28 17.37
C SER A 125 3.80 0.15 17.67
N HIS A 126 3.11 1.28 17.79
CA HIS A 126 1.66 1.30 17.97
C HIS A 126 0.95 0.64 16.79
N PHE A 127 1.41 0.92 15.57
CA PHE A 127 0.89 0.36 14.33
C PHE A 127 0.93 -1.18 14.31
N ALA A 128 2.12 -1.78 14.52
CA ALA A 128 2.28 -3.23 14.47
C ALA A 128 1.49 -3.93 15.58
N ARG A 129 1.46 -3.36 16.80
CA ARG A 129 0.65 -3.88 17.91
C ARG A 129 -0.85 -3.83 17.61
N ALA A 130 -1.31 -2.76 16.97
CA ALA A 130 -2.71 -2.63 16.58
C ALA A 130 -3.09 -3.67 15.52
N LEU A 131 -2.28 -3.84 14.46
CA LEU A 131 -2.51 -4.87 13.44
C LEU A 131 -2.57 -6.29 14.04
N LYS A 132 -1.67 -6.59 14.96
CA LYS A 132 -1.68 -7.87 15.67
C LYS A 132 -2.96 -8.06 16.49
N ARG A 133 -3.45 -7.01 17.15
CA ARG A 133 -4.69 -7.05 17.95
C ARG A 133 -5.94 -7.27 17.11
N PHE A 134 -5.98 -6.74 15.87
CA PHE A 134 -7.09 -6.97 14.95
C PHE A 134 -7.18 -8.40 14.47
N GLY A 135 -6.06 -9.14 14.46
CA GLY A 135 -6.02 -10.54 14.04
C GLY A 135 -6.36 -10.75 12.57
N LEU A 136 -6.04 -9.76 11.72
CA LEU A 136 -6.28 -9.83 10.28
C LEU A 136 -5.54 -11.02 9.68
N VAL A 137 -6.16 -11.72 8.73
CA VAL A 137 -5.44 -12.67 7.89
C VAL A 137 -4.39 -11.95 7.04
N ASN A 138 -3.32 -12.65 6.67
CA ASN A 138 -2.15 -12.06 6.04
C ASN A 138 -2.50 -11.19 4.82
N GLU A 139 -3.38 -11.67 3.96
CA GLU A 139 -3.83 -10.95 2.76
C GLU A 139 -4.55 -9.63 3.08
N ASN A 140 -5.47 -9.64 4.04
CA ASN A 140 -6.17 -8.43 4.48
C ASN A 140 -5.22 -7.46 5.17
N ARG A 141 -4.23 -7.98 5.91
CA ARG A 141 -3.19 -7.18 6.55
C ARG A 141 -2.30 -6.49 5.53
N LEU A 142 -1.83 -7.24 4.52
CA LEU A 142 -1.05 -6.68 3.42
C LEU A 142 -1.83 -5.62 2.65
N LEU A 143 -3.10 -5.89 2.33
CA LEU A 143 -3.98 -4.93 1.67
C LEU A 143 -4.12 -3.63 2.48
N PHE A 144 -4.30 -3.73 3.80
CA PHE A 144 -4.37 -2.56 4.67
C PHE A 144 -3.05 -1.77 4.68
N ILE A 145 -1.91 -2.47 4.78
CA ILE A 145 -0.58 -1.84 4.73
C ILE A 145 -0.38 -1.10 3.41
N TYR A 146 -0.78 -1.71 2.30
CA TYR A 146 -0.70 -1.07 0.98
C TYR A 146 -1.57 0.19 0.90
N MET A 147 -2.81 0.14 1.39
CA MET A 147 -3.67 1.32 1.45
C MET A 147 -3.07 2.43 2.33
N ALA A 148 -2.50 2.05 3.48
CA ALA A 148 -1.80 2.98 4.37
C ALA A 148 -0.56 3.57 3.69
N HIS A 149 0.21 2.77 2.94
CA HIS A 149 1.36 3.21 2.17
C HIS A 149 0.98 4.25 1.10
N LEU A 150 -0.06 4.00 0.30
CA LEU A 150 -0.53 4.97 -0.69
C LEU A 150 -0.95 6.30 -0.06
N PHE A 151 -1.57 6.24 1.12
CA PHE A 151 -1.93 7.43 1.86
C PHE A 151 -0.69 8.16 2.40
N VAL A 152 0.29 7.46 2.94
CA VAL A 152 1.53 8.04 3.50
C VAL A 152 2.38 8.68 2.41
N GLU A 153 2.61 7.98 1.30
CA GLU A 153 3.49 8.44 0.22
C GLU A 153 2.85 9.50 -0.69
N ASN A 154 1.60 9.28 -1.07
CA ASN A 154 0.94 10.06 -2.10
C ASN A 154 -0.19 10.95 -1.56
N ASN A 155 -0.49 10.88 -0.26
CA ASN A 155 -1.68 11.48 0.34
C ASN A 155 -2.97 11.07 -0.43
N ASP A 156 -2.96 9.85 -0.99
CA ASP A 156 -4.08 9.30 -1.73
C ASP A 156 -4.95 8.49 -0.80
N ASP A 157 -6.10 9.04 -0.45
CA ASP A 157 -7.07 8.40 0.42
C ASP A 157 -8.18 7.68 -0.35
N ARG A 158 -8.14 7.71 -1.71
CA ARG A 158 -9.16 7.13 -2.59
C ARG A 158 -8.57 6.00 -3.42
N ILE A 159 -8.80 4.80 -2.99
CA ILE A 159 -8.22 3.60 -3.59
C ILE A 159 -9.33 2.79 -4.23
N ASN A 160 -9.14 2.44 -5.48
CA ASN A 160 -10.05 1.59 -6.25
C ASN A 160 -9.40 0.22 -6.54
N PHE A 161 -10.14 -0.68 -7.20
CA PHE A 161 -9.62 -2.01 -7.50
C PHE A 161 -8.40 -2.00 -8.43
N SER A 162 -8.27 -1.02 -9.34
CA SER A 162 -7.09 -0.96 -10.21
C SER A 162 -5.83 -0.58 -9.44
N ASP A 163 -5.97 0.23 -8.39
CA ASP A 163 -4.83 0.58 -7.53
C ASP A 163 -4.38 -0.64 -6.72
N ILE A 164 -5.35 -1.46 -6.28
CA ILE A 164 -5.07 -2.68 -5.52
C ILE A 164 -4.51 -3.80 -6.42
N ASP A 165 -4.79 -3.79 -7.72
CA ASP A 165 -4.28 -4.81 -8.66
C ASP A 165 -2.74 -4.94 -8.61
N ASN A 166 -2.03 -3.87 -8.23
CA ASN A 166 -0.57 -3.85 -8.11
C ASN A 166 -0.01 -4.77 -6.99
N LEU A 167 -0.85 -5.22 -6.06
CA LEU A 167 -0.45 -6.19 -5.03
C LEU A 167 -0.40 -7.63 -5.53
N TYR A 168 -1.03 -7.89 -6.65
CA TYR A 168 -1.20 -9.26 -7.14
C TYR A 168 -0.44 -9.39 -8.45
N ASP A 169 0.46 -10.31 -8.57
CA ASP A 169 1.26 -10.57 -9.77
C ASP A 169 0.43 -10.36 -11.06
N ASN A 170 0.72 -10.97 -12.15
CA ASN A 170 -0.05 -10.87 -13.39
C ASN A 170 -1.53 -11.29 -13.26
N ASP A 171 -1.94 -11.79 -12.12
CA ASP A 171 -3.33 -12.11 -11.79
C ASP A 171 -3.98 -10.88 -11.15
N LYS A 172 -5.04 -10.37 -11.77
CA LYS A 172 -5.87 -9.31 -11.20
C LYS A 172 -6.38 -9.71 -9.82
N ILE A 173 -6.76 -8.74 -9.01
CA ILE A 173 -7.36 -8.94 -7.67
C ILE A 173 -8.26 -10.17 -7.66
N PRO A 174 -8.01 -11.14 -6.76
CA PRO A 174 -8.81 -12.35 -6.66
C PRO A 174 -10.30 -12.04 -6.46
N ASN A 175 -11.16 -12.80 -7.09
CA ASN A 175 -12.62 -12.59 -7.03
C ASN A 175 -13.16 -12.61 -5.59
N TRP A 176 -12.55 -13.42 -4.70
CA TRP A 176 -12.95 -13.46 -3.29
C TRP A 176 -12.74 -12.09 -2.63
N CYS A 177 -11.58 -11.47 -2.81
CA CYS A 177 -11.25 -10.16 -2.27
C CYS A 177 -12.22 -9.08 -2.78
N LYS A 178 -12.47 -9.04 -4.09
CA LYS A 178 -13.44 -8.11 -4.69
C LYS A 178 -14.84 -8.28 -4.10
N ASN A 179 -15.27 -9.52 -3.90
CA ASN A 179 -16.60 -9.81 -3.36
C ASN A 179 -16.71 -9.40 -1.90
N GLU A 180 -15.71 -9.68 -1.08
CA GLU A 180 -15.68 -9.29 0.33
C GLU A 180 -15.65 -7.77 0.50
N LEU A 181 -14.87 -7.06 -0.31
CA LEU A 181 -14.82 -5.60 -0.29
C LEU A 181 -16.16 -5.00 -0.74
N ARG A 182 -16.76 -5.48 -1.83
CA ARG A 182 -18.06 -4.99 -2.32
C ARG A 182 -19.20 -5.25 -1.37
N SER A 183 -19.22 -6.43 -0.74
CA SER A 183 -20.25 -6.82 0.23
C SER A 183 -20.00 -6.25 1.64
N ARG A 184 -18.87 -5.58 1.86
CA ARG A 184 -18.43 -5.05 3.16
C ARG A 184 -18.28 -6.14 4.24
N THR A 185 -17.96 -7.36 3.80
CA THR A 185 -17.74 -8.50 4.70
C THR A 185 -16.26 -8.72 5.02
N SER A 186 -15.36 -8.01 4.35
CA SER A 186 -13.93 -8.03 4.66
C SER A 186 -13.66 -7.64 6.12
N GLU A 187 -12.69 -8.29 6.73
CA GLU A 187 -12.20 -7.96 8.08
C GLU A 187 -11.85 -6.48 8.23
N LEU A 188 -11.38 -5.85 7.15
CA LEU A 188 -11.03 -4.43 7.16
C LEU A 188 -12.23 -3.52 7.46
N PHE A 189 -13.42 -3.86 6.95
CA PHE A 189 -14.66 -3.16 7.29
C PHE A 189 -15.12 -3.48 8.72
N CYS A 190 -15.03 -4.75 9.11
CA CYS A 190 -15.42 -5.18 10.46
C CYS A 190 -14.58 -4.49 11.53
N CYS A 191 -13.28 -4.31 11.28
CA CYS A 191 -12.37 -3.59 12.16
C CYS A 191 -12.43 -2.07 12.01
N LYS A 192 -13.28 -1.54 11.12
CA LYS A 192 -13.41 -0.10 10.82
C LYS A 192 -12.11 0.56 10.38
N LEU A 193 -11.31 -0.17 9.62
CA LEU A 193 -10.05 0.33 9.07
C LEU A 193 -10.26 1.05 7.74
N ILE A 194 -11.25 0.61 6.98
CA ILE A 194 -11.63 1.19 5.69
C ILE A 194 -13.11 1.48 5.63
N GLU A 195 -13.49 2.37 4.74
CA GLU A 195 -14.86 2.70 4.39
C GLU A 195 -15.01 2.94 2.89
N ASN A 196 -16.24 2.84 2.36
CA ASN A 196 -16.49 3.22 0.98
C ASN A 196 -16.50 4.74 0.83
N VAL A 197 -15.97 5.22 -0.28
CA VAL A 197 -16.09 6.63 -0.65
C VAL A 197 -17.55 6.96 -0.93
N ASN A 198 -18.04 8.03 -0.30
CA ASN A 198 -19.40 8.50 -0.42
C ASN A 198 -19.37 10.02 -0.65
N GLU A 199 -19.46 10.46 -1.89
CA GLU A 199 -19.36 11.88 -2.24
C GLU A 199 -20.74 12.53 -2.40
N ASP A 200 -21.71 11.81 -2.97
CA ASP A 200 -23.01 12.36 -3.33
C ASP A 200 -24.17 11.67 -2.60
N GLY A 201 -23.93 11.12 -1.42
CA GLY A 201 -24.91 10.33 -0.69
C GLY A 201 -25.07 8.89 -1.20
N MET A 202 -24.34 8.51 -2.26
CA MET A 202 -24.28 7.15 -2.78
C MET A 202 -22.87 6.57 -2.58
N ALA A 203 -22.76 5.56 -1.72
CA ALA A 203 -21.50 4.88 -1.50
C ALA A 203 -21.06 4.10 -2.74
N ARG A 204 -19.85 4.35 -3.23
CA ARG A 204 -19.26 3.61 -4.33
C ARG A 204 -18.77 2.25 -3.85
N SER A 205 -19.19 1.19 -4.51
CA SER A 205 -18.82 -0.19 -4.14
C SER A 205 -17.44 -0.62 -4.63
N ASP A 206 -16.79 0.20 -5.44
CA ASP A 206 -15.52 -0.05 -6.10
C ASP A 206 -14.40 0.91 -5.65
N CYS A 207 -14.72 1.84 -4.75
CA CYS A 207 -13.79 2.84 -4.26
C CYS A 207 -13.83 2.90 -2.72
N PHE A 208 -12.65 2.84 -2.13
CA PHE A 208 -12.44 2.72 -0.68
C PHE A 208 -11.50 3.82 -0.21
N ARG A 209 -11.57 4.13 1.08
CA ARG A 209 -10.61 4.98 1.77
C ARG A 209 -10.34 4.48 3.18
N LEU A 210 -9.22 4.90 3.73
CA LEU A 210 -8.93 4.69 5.14
C LEU A 210 -9.91 5.51 5.99
N THR A 211 -10.39 4.92 7.09
CA THR A 211 -11.19 5.68 8.06
C THR A 211 -10.35 6.73 8.78
N GLU A 212 -11.00 7.75 9.33
CA GLU A 212 -10.30 8.74 10.16
C GLU A 212 -9.58 8.09 11.35
N TYR A 213 -10.15 7.03 11.91
CA TYR A 213 -9.49 6.24 12.96
C TYR A 213 -8.16 5.64 12.46
N ALA A 214 -8.15 5.03 11.28
CA ALA A 214 -6.94 4.45 10.72
C ALA A 214 -5.86 5.52 10.47
N LYS A 215 -6.25 6.68 9.95
CA LYS A 215 -5.32 7.80 9.65
C LYS A 215 -4.76 8.45 10.92
N THR A 216 -5.62 8.73 11.90
CA THR A 216 -5.22 9.56 13.06
C THR A 216 -4.66 8.75 14.22
N ASP A 217 -5.17 7.54 14.46
CA ASP A 217 -4.74 6.68 15.56
C ASP A 217 -3.61 5.74 15.12
N LEU A 218 -3.82 4.93 14.06
CA LEU A 218 -2.85 3.93 13.67
C LEU A 218 -1.59 4.52 13.03
N LEU A 219 -1.73 5.62 12.28
CA LEU A 219 -0.61 6.32 11.65
C LEU A 219 -0.11 7.52 12.47
N SER A 220 -0.53 7.64 13.74
CA SER A 220 -0.17 8.76 14.61
C SER A 220 1.34 8.94 14.80
N GLU A 221 2.12 7.86 14.72
CA GLU A 221 3.58 7.91 14.85
C GLU A 221 4.26 8.67 13.69
N LEU A 222 3.59 8.83 12.55
CA LEU A 222 4.13 9.54 11.39
C LEU A 222 3.93 11.06 11.45
N ASN A 223 3.17 11.58 12.44
CA ASN A 223 2.84 12.99 12.54
C ASN A 223 2.32 13.60 11.22
N LEU A 224 1.58 12.80 10.45
CA LEU A 224 1.01 13.25 9.20
C LEU A 224 0.08 14.41 9.49
N THR A 225 0.30 15.55 8.84
CA THR A 225 -0.72 16.58 8.77
C THR A 225 -1.83 16.01 7.89
N VAL A 226 -2.77 15.33 8.52
CA VAL A 226 -4.03 15.01 7.86
C VAL A 226 -4.64 16.37 7.56
N ASN A 227 -4.41 16.85 6.32
CA ASN A 227 -5.24 17.90 5.79
C ASN A 227 -6.63 17.29 5.75
N ALA A 228 -7.37 17.45 6.83
CA ALA A 228 -8.79 17.28 6.79
C ALA A 228 -9.26 18.27 5.72
N LYS A 229 -9.28 17.84 4.47
CA LYS A 229 -10.21 18.38 3.51
C LYS A 229 -11.54 18.03 4.15
N SER A 230 -12.03 18.92 5.01
CA SER A 230 -13.44 18.92 5.33
C SER A 230 -14.11 18.93 3.95
N ASP A 231 -14.85 17.88 3.61
CA ASP A 231 -15.70 17.84 2.42
C ASP A 231 -16.75 18.97 2.42
N CYS A 232 -16.76 19.75 3.46
CA CYS A 232 -17.34 21.06 3.56
C CYS A 232 -16.18 22.05 3.65
N ASP A 233 -16.01 22.89 2.64
CA ASP A 233 -15.39 24.19 2.79
C ASP A 233 -16.21 25.00 3.80
N LEU A 234 -16.10 24.64 5.08
CA LEU A 234 -16.60 25.45 6.17
C LEU A 234 -15.75 26.71 6.16
N ILE A 235 -16.21 27.66 5.36
CA ILE A 235 -15.65 28.99 5.35
C ILE A 235 -15.75 29.49 6.78
N LYS A 236 -14.60 29.59 7.47
CA LYS A 236 -14.57 30.12 8.83
C LYS A 236 -15.21 31.47 8.81
N TRP A 237 -16.12 31.74 9.72
CA TRP A 237 -16.83 33.01 9.83
C TRP A 237 -15.88 34.25 9.75
N ASP A 238 -14.70 34.13 10.35
CA ASP A 238 -13.66 35.13 10.39
C ASP A 238 -12.99 35.40 9.02
N SER A 239 -13.22 34.55 8.02
CA SER A 239 -12.69 34.73 6.65
C SER A 239 -13.63 35.50 5.71
N PHE A 240 -14.85 35.82 6.17
CA PHE A 240 -15.76 36.65 5.42
C PHE A 240 -15.33 38.12 5.53
N PRO A 241 -14.96 38.78 4.42
CA PRO A 241 -14.84 40.21 4.47
C PRO A 241 -16.19 40.82 4.86
N GLU A 242 -16.19 41.77 5.77
CA GLU A 242 -17.40 42.56 6.11
C GLU A 242 -17.97 43.25 4.85
N LYS A 243 -18.64 42.49 4.03
CA LYS A 243 -19.40 43.04 2.90
C LYS A 243 -20.76 43.44 3.45
N LYS A 244 -21.10 44.71 3.35
CA LYS A 244 -22.48 45.19 3.51
C LYS A 244 -23.31 44.52 2.42
N LEU A 245 -23.93 43.39 2.78
CA LEU A 245 -24.86 42.73 1.90
C LEU A 245 -26.16 43.51 1.88
N VAL A 246 -26.59 43.92 0.69
CA VAL A 246 -27.85 44.62 0.49
C VAL A 246 -28.88 43.60 0.05
N TYR A 247 -29.82 43.28 0.94
CA TYR A 247 -30.90 42.37 0.64
C TYR A 247 -32.14 43.10 0.18
N ASN A 248 -32.90 42.52 -0.74
CA ASN A 248 -34.25 42.97 -1.03
C ASN A 248 -35.18 42.67 0.16
N VAL A 249 -36.41 43.17 0.13
CA VAL A 249 -37.36 43.05 1.26
C VAL A 249 -37.69 41.58 1.58
N SER A 250 -37.84 40.74 0.57
CA SER A 250 -38.14 39.31 0.72
C SER A 250 -36.95 38.56 1.33
N GLU A 251 -35.76 38.77 0.80
CA GLU A 251 -34.51 38.17 1.28
C GLU A 251 -34.21 38.59 2.74
N LYS A 252 -34.45 39.85 3.06
CA LYS A 252 -34.26 40.38 4.41
C LYS A 252 -35.17 39.67 5.42
N LYS A 253 -36.40 39.36 5.02
CA LYS A 253 -37.33 38.57 5.86
C LYS A 253 -36.83 37.14 6.08
N GLN A 254 -36.37 36.46 5.03
CA GLN A 254 -35.80 35.13 5.11
C GLN A 254 -34.52 35.06 5.98
N VAL A 255 -33.63 36.05 5.84
CA VAL A 255 -32.43 36.16 6.66
C VAL A 255 -32.79 36.38 8.14
N MET A 256 -33.81 37.19 8.44
CA MET A 256 -34.28 37.40 9.80
C MET A 256 -34.88 36.11 10.39
N GLU A 257 -35.68 35.36 9.62
CA GLU A 257 -36.24 34.08 10.03
C GLU A 257 -35.14 33.05 10.31
N LEU A 258 -34.17 32.92 9.42
CA LEU A 258 -33.00 32.02 9.62
C LEU A 258 -32.16 32.45 10.83
N SER A 259 -31.90 33.76 10.98
CA SER A 259 -31.19 34.26 12.15
C SER A 259 -31.92 33.97 13.47
N SER A 260 -33.25 34.06 13.49
CA SER A 260 -34.05 33.74 14.69
C SER A 260 -34.02 32.23 15.01
N ILE A 261 -33.94 31.36 13.98
CA ILE A 261 -33.83 29.90 14.16
C ILE A 261 -32.42 29.53 14.68
N LEU A 262 -31.39 30.20 14.14
CA LEU A 262 -30.00 29.93 14.54
C LEU A 262 -29.63 30.50 15.92
N SER A 263 -30.30 31.56 16.33
CA SER A 263 -30.13 32.14 17.68
C SER A 263 -30.98 31.51 18.75
N ALA A 264 -31.97 30.70 18.40
CA ALA A 264 -32.70 29.90 19.33
C ALA A 264 -31.80 28.75 19.81
N ASP A 265 -31.54 28.69 21.12
CA ASP A 265 -30.68 27.67 21.76
C ASP A 265 -31.42 26.32 21.76
N VAL A 266 -31.64 25.78 20.58
CA VAL A 266 -32.28 24.51 20.33
C VAL A 266 -31.26 23.55 19.79
N SER A 267 -31.04 22.43 20.44
CA SER A 267 -30.35 21.27 19.93
C SER A 267 -31.09 20.75 18.69
N VAL A 268 -30.86 21.40 17.55
CA VAL A 268 -31.43 20.97 16.27
C VAL A 268 -30.71 19.72 15.83
N LYS A 269 -31.34 18.57 15.93
CA LYS A 269 -30.97 17.43 15.11
C LYS A 269 -31.22 17.83 13.66
N CYS A 270 -30.16 18.12 12.93
CA CYS A 270 -30.24 18.33 11.48
C CYS A 270 -30.78 17.05 10.84
N SER A 271 -32.02 17.05 10.42
CA SER A 271 -32.53 16.10 9.46
C SER A 271 -32.09 16.57 8.09
N PRO A 272 -31.50 15.71 7.24
CA PRO A 272 -31.14 16.10 5.88
C PRO A 272 -32.44 16.49 5.11
N VAL A 273 -32.51 17.73 4.66
CA VAL A 273 -33.53 18.17 3.74
C VAL A 273 -33.21 17.53 2.38
N CYS A 274 -33.96 16.49 2.02
CA CYS A 274 -33.97 16.02 0.65
C CYS A 274 -34.57 17.13 -0.22
N GLY A 275 -33.74 17.82 -0.97
CA GLY A 275 -34.18 18.68 -2.07
C GLY A 275 -34.76 17.81 -3.20
N MET A 276 -35.97 18.14 -3.64
CA MET A 276 -36.53 17.67 -4.90
C MET A 276 -35.77 18.23 -6.10
#